data_ebc370cae9a6da5e78b75f0f5414f918
#
_entry.id   ebc370cae9a6da5e78b75f0f5414f918
#
_cell.length_a   1.000
_cell.length_b   1.000
_cell.length_c   1.000
_cell.angle_alpha   90.00
_cell.angle_beta   90.00
_cell.angle_gamma   90.00
#
_symmetry.space_group_name_H-M   'P 1'
#
loop_
_entity.id
_entity.type
_entity.pdbx_description
1 polymer ?
#
loop_
_entity_poly.entity_id
_entity_poly.type
_entity_poly.pdbx_seq_one_letter_code
_entity_poly.pdbx_strand_id
1 'polypeptide(L)'
;MLVLSGSSGRIETERCRLLAREGMTALSFRWFGGVGQPPGICEIPLETFAPAIEVLRAYGARRIGVLGTSKGAEAALHLSVLLPGIDAVVAVSPTSLTWANVGPGNDGRERPYRSSWTWRGEPLPFVPYDDSWAPDPAPPEGAPVAVRGLYEHSRRTFADRLGAAAIAVENSRADLVLVAGGDDAMWPSLPQAEELAARRRAAGLPVRLIRAADAGHRPRFPGEGPAPASAHFLYGGSPAADAALGAHAWPHLLDVLRGTRGHRDGLRPRPVRRVPRQ
;
A
#
# COMPACT_ATOMS: atom_id res chain seq x y z
N MET A 1 0.19 10.84 11.17
CA MET A 1 -0.04 9.67 10.28
C MET A 1 -1.19 9.94 9.36
N LEU A 2 -1.00 9.82 8.06
CA LEU A 2 -2.07 9.76 7.08
C LEU A 2 -2.47 8.31 6.84
N VAL A 3 -3.77 7.98 6.92
CA VAL A 3 -4.29 6.62 6.74
C VAL A 3 -5.22 6.60 5.53
N LEU A 4 -4.87 5.83 4.51
CA LEU A 4 -5.58 5.75 3.24
C LEU A 4 -6.30 4.41 3.10
N SER A 5 -7.61 4.47 2.85
CA SER A 5 -8.38 3.29 2.47
C SER A 5 -8.03 2.81 1.07
N GLY A 6 -8.39 1.58 0.75
CA GLY A 6 -8.40 1.07 -0.61
C GLY A 6 -9.59 1.58 -1.44
N SER A 7 -10.00 0.80 -2.43
CA SER A 7 -11.12 1.12 -3.34
C SER A 7 -12.50 1.17 -2.67
N SER A 8 -12.58 1.00 -1.35
CA SER A 8 -13.84 1.16 -0.60
C SER A 8 -14.24 2.62 -0.38
N GLY A 9 -13.32 3.58 -0.51
CA GLY A 9 -13.57 5.02 -0.30
C GLY A 9 -13.98 5.41 1.13
N ARG A 10 -13.85 4.50 2.10
CA ARG A 10 -14.25 4.77 3.49
C ARG A 10 -13.17 5.56 4.24
N ILE A 11 -13.58 6.16 5.35
CA ILE A 11 -12.65 6.78 6.31
C ILE A 11 -12.18 5.68 7.27
N GLU A 12 -10.87 5.52 7.45
CA GLU A 12 -10.23 4.48 8.27
C GLU A 12 -10.18 4.87 9.76
N THR A 13 -11.36 5.16 10.34
CA THR A 13 -11.49 5.66 11.72
C THR A 13 -10.90 4.70 12.75
N GLU A 14 -11.11 3.39 12.60
CA GLU A 14 -10.59 2.38 13.54
C GLU A 14 -9.06 2.35 13.55
N ARG A 15 -8.43 2.35 12.38
CA ARG A 15 -6.96 2.41 12.26
C ARG A 15 -6.40 3.71 12.82
N CYS A 16 -7.06 4.83 12.59
CA CYS A 16 -6.67 6.08 13.22
C CYS A 16 -6.73 6.00 14.75
N ARG A 17 -7.77 5.37 15.32
CA ARG A 17 -7.88 5.16 16.77
C ARG A 17 -6.79 4.24 17.33
N LEU A 18 -6.44 3.17 16.61
CA LEU A 18 -5.34 2.29 16.99
C LEU A 18 -4.01 3.03 17.04
N LEU A 19 -3.70 3.79 16.00
CA LEU A 19 -2.48 4.61 15.94
C LEU A 19 -2.46 5.70 17.02
N ALA A 20 -3.61 6.29 17.34
CA ALA A 20 -3.73 7.28 18.40
C ALA A 20 -3.45 6.67 19.80
N ARG A 21 -3.85 5.43 20.06
CA ARG A 21 -3.50 4.69 21.31
C ARG A 21 -2.00 4.45 21.42
N GLU A 22 -1.29 4.39 20.29
CA GLU A 22 0.17 4.31 20.22
C GLU A 22 0.87 5.69 20.29
N GLY A 23 0.13 6.75 20.61
CA GLY A 23 0.65 8.11 20.78
C GLY A 23 0.85 8.88 19.48
N MET A 24 0.25 8.46 18.37
CA MET A 24 0.39 9.11 17.08
C MET A 24 -0.81 10.02 16.76
N THR A 25 -0.58 11.20 16.21
CA THR A 25 -1.64 11.97 15.53
C THR A 25 -1.96 11.24 14.22
N ALA A 26 -3.21 10.82 14.04
CA ALA A 26 -3.65 10.08 12.86
C ALA A 26 -4.85 10.75 12.19
N LEU A 27 -4.81 10.82 10.86
CA LEU A 27 -5.84 11.43 10.02
C LEU A 27 -6.21 10.47 8.90
N SER A 28 -7.49 10.31 8.65
CA SER A 28 -8.04 9.64 7.47
C SER A 28 -9.16 10.49 6.91
N PHE A 29 -9.27 10.53 5.60
CA PHE A 29 -10.35 11.24 4.92
C PHE A 29 -10.82 10.45 3.69
N ARG A 30 -12.01 10.76 3.22
CA ARG A 30 -12.52 10.25 1.96
C ARG A 30 -11.89 11.03 0.82
N TRP A 31 -11.25 10.37 -0.14
CA TRP A 31 -10.51 10.99 -1.24
C TRP A 31 -11.13 10.76 -2.62
N PHE A 32 -12.21 9.96 -2.68
CA PHE A 32 -13.10 9.80 -3.85
C PHE A 32 -14.49 9.35 -3.39
N GLY A 33 -15.49 9.43 -4.26
CA GLY A 33 -16.86 8.96 -4.03
C GLY A 33 -17.70 9.81 -3.06
N GLY A 34 -17.20 10.97 -2.64
CA GLY A 34 -17.95 11.94 -1.85
C GLY A 34 -18.52 13.08 -2.70
N VAL A 35 -19.32 13.95 -2.06
CA VAL A 35 -19.84 15.15 -2.72
C VAL A 35 -18.67 16.05 -3.17
N GLY A 36 -18.65 16.39 -4.46
CA GLY A 36 -17.58 17.22 -5.05
C GLY A 36 -16.24 16.49 -5.26
N GLN A 37 -16.19 15.18 -5.05
CA GLN A 37 -15.03 14.34 -5.31
C GLN A 37 -15.22 13.51 -6.58
N PRO A 38 -14.15 13.02 -7.21
CA PRO A 38 -14.26 12.06 -8.31
C PRO A 38 -15.11 10.86 -7.90
N PRO A 39 -16.02 10.38 -8.76
CA PRO A 39 -16.93 9.28 -8.42
C PRO A 39 -16.22 7.93 -8.28
N GLY A 40 -15.08 7.74 -8.96
CA GLY A 40 -14.22 6.56 -8.87
C GLY A 40 -12.76 6.95 -8.70
N ILE A 41 -11.89 5.95 -8.64
CA ILE A 41 -10.44 6.13 -8.63
C ILE A 41 -9.95 6.26 -10.06
N CYS A 42 -10.11 7.43 -10.63
CA CYS A 42 -9.76 7.72 -12.01
C CYS A 42 -9.15 9.12 -12.07
N GLU A 43 -7.88 9.17 -12.47
CA GLU A 43 -7.11 10.42 -12.60
C GLU A 43 -7.15 11.28 -11.35
N ILE A 44 -7.08 10.62 -10.17
CA ILE A 44 -7.02 11.32 -8.87
C ILE A 44 -5.69 12.07 -8.81
N PRO A 45 -5.69 13.41 -8.62
CA PRO A 45 -4.46 14.16 -8.41
C PRO A 45 -3.81 13.72 -7.08
N LEU A 46 -2.55 13.29 -7.12
CA LEU A 46 -1.81 12.92 -5.90
C LEU A 46 -1.61 14.14 -4.97
N GLU A 47 -1.69 15.33 -5.51
CA GLU A 47 -1.72 16.58 -4.74
C GLU A 47 -2.91 16.70 -3.78
N THR A 48 -3.99 15.97 -4.02
CA THR A 48 -5.17 15.90 -3.12
C THR A 48 -4.81 15.48 -1.70
N PHE A 49 -3.69 14.76 -1.53
CA PHE A 49 -3.24 14.30 -0.22
C PHE A 49 -2.35 15.31 0.51
N ALA A 50 -1.82 16.32 -0.18
CA ALA A 50 -0.91 17.31 0.43
C ALA A 50 -1.58 18.14 1.56
N PRO A 51 -2.83 18.63 1.43
CA PRO A 51 -3.48 19.36 2.53
C PRO A 51 -3.61 18.53 3.82
N ALA A 52 -3.84 17.22 3.72
CA ALA A 52 -3.91 16.33 4.88
C ALA A 52 -2.56 16.22 5.60
N ILE A 53 -1.45 16.29 4.88
CA ILE A 53 -0.10 16.31 5.45
C ILE A 53 0.14 17.64 6.18
N GLU A 54 -0.30 18.75 5.61
CA GLU A 54 -0.19 20.07 6.25
C GLU A 54 -1.04 20.15 7.53
N VAL A 55 -2.23 19.57 7.53
CA VAL A 55 -3.04 19.43 8.75
C VAL A 55 -2.27 18.67 9.83
N LEU A 56 -1.66 17.53 9.50
CA LEU A 56 -0.86 16.77 10.46
C LEU A 56 0.32 17.59 11.01
N ARG A 57 0.99 18.36 10.17
CA ARG A 57 2.07 19.26 10.59
C ARG A 57 1.56 20.37 11.52
N ALA A 58 0.42 20.97 11.21
CA ALA A 58 -0.22 21.99 12.06
C ALA A 58 -0.58 21.44 13.45
N TYR A 59 -0.89 20.13 13.54
CA TYR A 59 -1.07 19.41 14.81
C TYR A 59 0.24 18.93 15.45
N GLY A 60 1.38 19.45 15.03
CA GLY A 60 2.69 19.20 15.64
C GLY A 60 3.41 17.94 15.18
N ALA A 61 2.96 17.27 14.10
CA ALA A 61 3.65 16.12 13.59
C ALA A 61 5.01 16.51 12.97
N ARG A 62 6.11 16.05 13.57
CA ARG A 62 7.47 16.27 13.06
C ARG A 62 7.89 15.20 12.07
N ARG A 63 7.26 14.03 12.14
CA ARG A 63 7.47 12.88 11.23
C ARG A 63 6.16 12.53 10.56
N ILE A 64 6.16 12.47 9.24
CA ILE A 64 4.98 12.16 8.43
C ILE A 64 5.11 10.72 7.93
N GLY A 65 4.19 9.89 8.36
CA GLY A 65 4.03 8.55 7.82
C GLY A 65 2.72 8.42 7.06
N VAL A 66 2.69 7.55 6.04
CA VAL A 66 1.49 7.19 5.29
C VAL A 66 1.26 5.69 5.40
N LEU A 67 0.09 5.29 5.87
CA LEU A 67 -0.36 3.90 5.87
C LEU A 67 -1.46 3.77 4.82
N GLY A 68 -1.25 2.94 3.82
CA GLY A 68 -2.24 2.67 2.78
C GLY A 68 -2.53 1.19 2.64
N THR A 69 -3.77 0.85 2.23
CA THR A 69 -4.18 -0.53 1.94
C THR A 69 -4.66 -0.62 0.51
N SER A 70 -4.23 -1.64 -0.25
CA SER A 70 -4.72 -1.87 -1.63
C SER A 70 -4.46 -0.64 -2.52
N LYS A 71 -5.47 -0.05 -3.14
CA LYS A 71 -5.35 1.22 -3.89
C LYS A 71 -4.79 2.37 -3.04
N GLY A 72 -5.07 2.39 -1.74
CA GLY A 72 -4.43 3.34 -0.83
C GLY A 72 -2.93 3.06 -0.61
N ALA A 73 -2.49 1.80 -0.72
CA ALA A 73 -1.07 1.47 -0.70
C ALA A 73 -0.36 1.91 -1.99
N GLU A 74 -1.02 1.77 -3.15
CA GLU A 74 -0.54 2.32 -4.42
C GLU A 74 -0.34 3.84 -4.32
N ALA A 75 -1.35 4.57 -3.78
CA ALA A 75 -1.23 6.00 -3.51
C ALA A 75 -0.06 6.31 -2.56
N ALA A 76 0.03 5.63 -1.41
CA ALA A 76 1.08 5.86 -0.41
C ALA A 76 2.50 5.70 -0.97
N LEU A 77 2.71 4.70 -1.83
CA LEU A 77 3.98 4.46 -2.51
C LEU A 77 4.30 5.62 -3.48
N HIS A 78 3.35 6.05 -4.30
CA HIS A 78 3.53 7.22 -5.18
C HIS A 78 3.81 8.49 -4.39
N LEU A 79 3.06 8.74 -3.30
CA LEU A 79 3.28 9.91 -2.45
C LEU A 79 4.70 9.95 -1.91
N SER A 80 5.28 8.81 -1.51
CA SER A 80 6.65 8.75 -1.01
C SER A 80 7.72 9.08 -2.05
N VAL A 81 7.39 8.92 -3.33
CA VAL A 81 8.28 9.22 -4.46
C VAL A 81 8.14 10.67 -4.92
N LEU A 82 6.90 11.18 -4.94
CA LEU A 82 6.55 12.44 -5.62
C LEU A 82 6.39 13.62 -4.66
N LEU A 83 5.91 13.38 -3.43
CA LEU A 83 5.74 14.45 -2.43
C LEU A 83 6.93 14.49 -1.48
N PRO A 84 7.55 15.67 -1.28
CA PRO A 84 8.61 15.82 -0.29
C PRO A 84 8.07 15.71 1.14
N GLY A 85 8.90 15.19 2.05
CA GLY A 85 8.60 15.19 3.48
C GLY A 85 7.69 14.05 3.93
N ILE A 86 7.58 12.97 3.17
CA ILE A 86 7.09 11.67 3.63
C ILE A 86 8.27 10.91 4.22
N ASP A 87 8.22 10.61 5.52
CA ASP A 87 9.31 9.97 6.25
C ASP A 87 9.16 8.45 6.35
N ALA A 88 7.92 7.93 6.28
CA ALA A 88 7.64 6.51 6.39
C ALA A 88 6.42 6.11 5.56
N VAL A 89 6.45 4.92 4.98
CA VAL A 89 5.31 4.30 4.30
C VAL A 89 5.09 2.90 4.83
N VAL A 90 3.84 2.60 5.14
CA VAL A 90 3.34 1.25 5.41
C VAL A 90 2.34 0.90 4.31
N ALA A 91 2.74 0.01 3.42
CA ALA A 91 1.90 -0.44 2.30
C ALA A 91 1.38 -1.86 2.59
N VAL A 92 0.07 -1.95 2.83
CA VAL A 92 -0.64 -3.20 3.13
C VAL A 92 -1.29 -3.71 1.85
N SER A 93 -1.02 -4.96 1.49
CA SER A 93 -1.42 -5.56 0.22
C SER A 93 -1.07 -4.65 -0.96
N PRO A 94 0.24 -4.35 -1.15
CA PRO A 94 0.72 -3.37 -2.11
C PRO A 94 0.70 -3.88 -3.55
N THR A 95 0.89 -2.97 -4.48
CA THR A 95 1.23 -3.22 -5.88
C THR A 95 2.58 -2.57 -6.20
N SER A 96 3.30 -3.14 -7.15
CA SER A 96 4.55 -2.59 -7.71
C SER A 96 4.32 -1.68 -8.93
N LEU A 97 3.07 -1.62 -9.40
CA LEU A 97 2.66 -0.96 -10.63
C LEU A 97 1.53 0.03 -10.37
N THR A 98 1.49 1.08 -11.18
CA THR A 98 0.30 1.92 -11.34
C THR A 98 -0.70 1.16 -12.19
N TRP A 99 -1.93 1.05 -11.72
CA TRP A 99 -3.01 0.39 -12.44
C TRP A 99 -4.01 1.41 -13.02
N ALA A 100 -4.80 0.93 -13.97
CA ALA A 100 -5.93 1.65 -14.51
C ALA A 100 -6.96 2.02 -13.44
N ASN A 101 -7.87 2.89 -13.82
CA ASN A 101 -8.98 3.37 -13.00
C ASN A 101 -9.84 2.23 -12.44
N VAL A 102 -10.38 2.46 -11.25
CA VAL A 102 -11.44 1.66 -10.63
C VAL A 102 -12.69 2.55 -10.51
N GLY A 103 -13.68 2.25 -11.32
CA GLY A 103 -14.88 3.09 -11.46
C GLY A 103 -14.67 4.29 -12.41
N PRO A 104 -15.72 5.12 -12.55
CA PRO A 104 -15.76 6.19 -13.52
C PRO A 104 -14.90 7.41 -13.11
N GLY A 105 -14.48 8.18 -14.13
CA GLY A 105 -13.91 9.51 -13.91
C GLY A 105 -14.99 10.59 -13.70
N ASN A 106 -14.57 11.86 -13.62
CA ASN A 106 -15.47 13.01 -13.47
C ASN A 106 -16.43 13.18 -14.64
N ASP A 107 -16.13 12.61 -15.80
CA ASP A 107 -16.99 12.54 -16.98
C ASP A 107 -18.03 11.41 -16.95
N GLY A 108 -18.07 10.64 -15.85
CA GLY A 108 -18.96 9.49 -15.67
C GLY A 108 -18.56 8.24 -16.47
N ARG A 109 -17.41 8.25 -17.16
CA ARG A 109 -16.98 7.14 -18.02
C ARG A 109 -15.93 6.26 -17.33
N GLU A 110 -16.10 4.94 -17.45
CA GLU A 110 -15.10 3.96 -17.02
C GLU A 110 -14.11 3.57 -18.14
N ARG A 111 -14.51 3.79 -19.40
CA ARG A 111 -13.75 3.45 -20.60
C ARG A 111 -13.57 4.66 -21.53
N PRO A 112 -12.48 4.74 -22.30
CA PRO A 112 -11.32 3.83 -22.24
C PRO A 112 -10.63 3.87 -20.87
N TYR A 113 -9.84 2.86 -20.55
CA TYR A 113 -9.04 2.86 -19.33
C TYR A 113 -8.11 4.06 -19.26
N ARG A 114 -8.05 4.67 -18.09
CA ARG A 114 -7.19 5.81 -17.73
C ARG A 114 -6.38 5.49 -16.50
N SER A 115 -5.35 6.28 -16.22
CA SER A 115 -4.61 6.11 -14.96
C SER A 115 -5.50 6.30 -13.75
N SER A 116 -5.23 5.56 -12.67
CA SER A 116 -5.84 5.89 -11.38
C SER A 116 -5.39 7.26 -10.86
N TRP A 117 -4.18 7.70 -11.23
CA TRP A 117 -3.50 8.85 -10.63
C TRP A 117 -2.98 9.84 -11.66
N THR A 118 -2.99 11.12 -11.27
CA THR A 118 -2.26 12.18 -11.97
C THR A 118 -1.24 12.82 -11.04
N TRP A 119 -0.22 13.42 -11.65
CA TRP A 119 0.75 14.26 -10.96
C TRP A 119 1.04 15.50 -11.79
N ARG A 120 0.86 16.70 -11.22
CA ARG A 120 0.98 18.00 -11.91
C ARG A 120 0.13 18.10 -13.17
N GLY A 121 -1.08 17.53 -13.10
CA GLY A 121 -2.04 17.52 -14.19
C GLY A 121 -1.82 16.42 -15.23
N GLU A 122 -0.70 15.68 -15.19
CA GLU A 122 -0.39 14.62 -16.15
C GLU A 122 -0.74 13.24 -15.58
N PRO A 123 -1.41 12.37 -16.36
CA PRO A 123 -1.65 11.00 -15.96
C PRO A 123 -0.35 10.22 -15.77
N LEU A 124 -0.23 9.48 -14.66
CA LEU A 124 0.89 8.56 -14.50
C LEU A 124 0.78 7.41 -15.48
N PRO A 125 1.90 6.92 -16.06
CA PRO A 125 1.91 5.70 -16.84
C PRO A 125 1.29 4.54 -16.04
N PHE A 126 0.47 3.71 -16.68
CA PHE A 126 -0.31 2.68 -16.00
C PHE A 126 -0.47 1.42 -16.84
N VAL A 127 -0.83 0.32 -16.19
CA VAL A 127 -1.24 -0.93 -16.83
C VAL A 127 -2.76 -0.96 -16.91
N PRO A 128 -3.35 -1.07 -18.12
CA PRO A 128 -4.79 -1.25 -18.27
C PRO A 128 -5.20 -2.67 -17.86
N TYR A 129 -6.49 -2.88 -17.63
CA TYR A 129 -7.04 -4.23 -17.50
C TYR A 129 -7.33 -4.82 -18.87
N ASP A 130 -7.13 -6.13 -18.99
CA ASP A 130 -7.52 -6.87 -20.20
C ASP A 130 -8.91 -7.46 -20.00
N ASP A 131 -9.90 -6.85 -20.63
CA ASP A 131 -11.32 -7.22 -20.54
C ASP A 131 -11.61 -8.59 -21.19
N SER A 132 -10.65 -9.21 -21.87
CA SER A 132 -10.78 -10.59 -22.36
C SER A 132 -10.66 -11.66 -21.26
N TRP A 133 -10.15 -11.27 -20.09
CA TRP A 133 -10.05 -12.19 -18.96
C TRP A 133 -11.43 -12.52 -18.38
N ALA A 134 -11.61 -13.81 -18.09
CA ALA A 134 -12.74 -14.29 -17.30
C ALA A 134 -12.23 -15.28 -16.24
N PRO A 135 -12.89 -15.36 -15.06
CA PRO A 135 -12.51 -16.36 -14.07
C PRO A 135 -12.78 -17.78 -14.59
N ASP A 136 -11.84 -18.71 -14.35
CA ASP A 136 -11.97 -20.10 -14.70
C ASP A 136 -11.62 -20.97 -13.46
N PRO A 137 -12.56 -21.80 -12.96
CA PRO A 137 -13.96 -21.92 -13.42
C PRO A 137 -14.78 -20.67 -13.15
N ALA A 138 -15.80 -20.42 -13.99
CA ALA A 138 -16.75 -19.35 -13.77
C ALA A 138 -17.47 -19.55 -12.43
N PRO A 139 -17.53 -18.54 -11.54
CA PRO A 139 -18.26 -18.66 -10.29
C PRO A 139 -19.79 -18.76 -10.56
N PRO A 140 -20.57 -19.32 -9.60
CA PRO A 140 -22.01 -19.24 -9.66
C PRO A 140 -22.50 -17.79 -9.79
N GLU A 141 -23.65 -17.60 -10.43
CA GLU A 141 -24.25 -16.26 -10.58
C GLU A 141 -24.42 -15.56 -9.22
N GLY A 142 -23.95 -14.32 -9.12
CA GLY A 142 -24.02 -13.53 -7.89
C GLY A 142 -23.00 -13.91 -6.80
N ALA A 143 -22.18 -14.93 -7.02
CA ALA A 143 -21.12 -15.29 -6.08
C ALA A 143 -19.93 -14.29 -6.15
N PRO A 144 -19.22 -14.05 -5.03
CA PRO A 144 -18.06 -13.19 -5.04
C PRO A 144 -16.91 -13.80 -5.89
N VAL A 145 -16.16 -12.93 -6.58
CA VAL A 145 -15.13 -13.30 -7.54
C VAL A 145 -13.71 -13.03 -7.00
N ALA A 146 -12.79 -13.96 -7.23
CA ALA A 146 -11.36 -13.72 -7.10
C ALA A 146 -10.85 -13.04 -8.36
N VAL A 147 -10.40 -11.78 -8.23
CA VAL A 147 -9.97 -10.99 -9.41
C VAL A 147 -8.45 -10.92 -9.59
N ARG A 148 -7.69 -11.65 -8.79
CA ARG A 148 -6.23 -11.76 -8.93
C ARG A 148 -5.82 -12.16 -10.34
N GLY A 149 -6.52 -13.11 -10.94
CA GLY A 149 -6.27 -13.57 -12.30
C GLY A 149 -6.37 -12.49 -13.36
N LEU A 150 -7.28 -11.51 -13.19
CA LEU A 150 -7.37 -10.32 -14.05
C LEU A 150 -6.05 -9.53 -14.06
N TYR A 151 -5.49 -9.25 -12.88
CA TYR A 151 -4.23 -8.51 -12.75
C TYR A 151 -3.05 -9.28 -13.34
N GLU A 152 -2.97 -10.59 -13.06
CA GLU A 152 -1.92 -11.45 -13.61
C GLU A 152 -2.03 -11.60 -15.14
N HIS A 153 -3.24 -11.70 -15.68
CA HIS A 153 -3.50 -11.73 -17.11
C HIS A 153 -3.11 -10.40 -17.77
N SER A 154 -3.61 -9.28 -17.24
CA SER A 154 -3.30 -7.93 -17.73
C SER A 154 -1.80 -7.63 -17.73
N ARG A 155 -1.05 -8.09 -16.72
CA ARG A 155 0.41 -7.97 -16.69
C ARG A 155 1.09 -8.69 -17.87
N ARG A 156 0.55 -9.83 -18.29
CA ARG A 156 1.08 -10.58 -19.46
C ARG A 156 0.75 -9.87 -20.77
N THR A 157 -0.51 -9.47 -20.92
CA THR A 157 -0.99 -8.79 -22.13
C THR A 157 -0.25 -7.47 -22.38
N PHE A 158 -0.05 -6.67 -21.34
CA PHE A 158 0.57 -5.35 -21.42
C PHE A 158 1.99 -5.34 -20.85
N ALA A 159 2.78 -6.38 -21.13
CA ALA A 159 4.14 -6.53 -20.62
C ALA A 159 5.07 -5.38 -21.01
N ASP A 160 4.85 -4.77 -22.17
CA ASP A 160 5.57 -3.61 -22.70
C ASP A 160 5.36 -2.33 -21.85
N ARG A 161 4.25 -2.24 -21.11
CA ARG A 161 3.92 -1.09 -20.25
C ARG A 161 4.48 -1.18 -18.84
N LEU A 162 4.87 -2.37 -18.38
CA LEU A 162 5.25 -2.60 -16.98
C LEU A 162 6.39 -1.70 -16.51
N GLY A 163 7.40 -1.49 -17.37
CA GLY A 163 8.54 -0.63 -17.04
C GLY A 163 8.15 0.81 -16.75
N ALA A 164 7.31 1.39 -17.62
CA ALA A 164 6.84 2.77 -17.46
C ALA A 164 5.84 2.93 -16.29
N ALA A 165 5.01 1.91 -16.06
CA ALA A 165 4.01 1.91 -14.99
C ALA A 165 4.59 1.53 -13.60
N ALA A 166 5.85 1.18 -13.53
CA ALA A 166 6.49 0.75 -12.29
C ALA A 166 6.60 1.89 -11.28
N ILE A 167 6.17 1.67 -10.03
CA ILE A 167 6.31 2.65 -8.96
C ILE A 167 7.78 2.70 -8.53
N ALA A 168 8.44 3.82 -8.74
CA ALA A 168 9.89 4.00 -8.58
C ALA A 168 10.31 4.18 -7.10
N VAL A 169 10.01 3.18 -6.25
CA VAL A 169 10.27 3.24 -4.80
C VAL A 169 11.75 3.36 -4.44
N GLU A 170 12.64 3.06 -5.36
CA GLU A 170 14.08 3.30 -5.26
C GLU A 170 14.45 4.78 -5.21
N ASN A 171 13.56 5.67 -5.64
CA ASN A 171 13.72 7.12 -5.55
C ASN A 171 13.14 7.71 -4.25
N SER A 172 12.44 6.91 -3.45
CA SER A 172 11.88 7.36 -2.17
C SER A 172 12.92 7.24 -1.05
N ARG A 173 13.02 8.26 -0.21
CA ARG A 173 13.83 8.24 1.01
C ARG A 173 13.06 7.80 2.25
N ALA A 174 11.75 7.57 2.13
CA ALA A 174 10.92 7.12 3.23
C ALA A 174 11.34 5.72 3.72
N ASP A 175 11.26 5.48 5.03
CA ASP A 175 11.34 4.12 5.56
C ASP A 175 10.14 3.32 5.05
N LEU A 176 10.36 2.11 4.51
CA LEU A 176 9.32 1.34 3.85
C LEU A 176 9.05 0.01 4.56
N VAL A 177 7.77 -0.21 4.92
CA VAL A 177 7.23 -1.50 5.36
C VAL A 177 6.20 -1.97 4.33
N LEU A 178 6.38 -3.18 3.85
CA LEU A 178 5.47 -3.88 2.95
C LEU A 178 4.85 -5.05 3.71
N VAL A 179 3.52 -5.16 3.69
CA VAL A 179 2.76 -6.23 4.34
C VAL A 179 1.92 -6.93 3.29
N ALA A 180 2.17 -8.22 3.02
CA ALA A 180 1.53 -8.92 1.91
C ALA A 180 1.19 -10.36 2.24
N GLY A 181 -0.03 -10.78 1.86
CA GLY A 181 -0.50 -12.15 1.91
C GLY A 181 -0.21 -12.91 0.60
N GLY A 182 0.18 -14.17 0.70
CA GLY A 182 0.41 -15.05 -0.46
C GLY A 182 -0.88 -15.55 -1.09
N ASP A 183 -1.92 -15.73 -0.27
CA ASP A 183 -3.27 -16.15 -0.70
C ASP A 183 -4.20 -14.94 -0.99
N ASP A 184 -3.63 -13.81 -1.35
CA ASP A 184 -4.39 -12.61 -1.76
C ASP A 184 -5.14 -12.91 -3.06
N ALA A 185 -6.47 -12.94 -2.99
CA ALA A 185 -7.36 -13.25 -4.12
C ALA A 185 -7.81 -11.99 -4.91
N MET A 186 -7.45 -10.79 -4.43
CA MET A 186 -7.76 -9.52 -5.12
C MET A 186 -6.72 -9.19 -6.18
N TRP A 187 -5.44 -9.27 -5.84
CA TRP A 187 -4.31 -9.09 -6.74
C TRP A 187 -3.04 -9.78 -6.19
N PRO A 188 -2.00 -9.98 -6.99
CA PRO A 188 -0.80 -10.70 -6.54
C PRO A 188 0.08 -9.84 -5.61
N SER A 189 -0.43 -9.47 -4.40
CA SER A 189 0.26 -8.52 -3.53
C SER A 189 1.63 -9.01 -3.07
N LEU A 190 1.80 -10.30 -2.77
CA LEU A 190 3.09 -10.82 -2.33
C LEU A 190 4.17 -10.75 -3.41
N PRO A 191 3.99 -11.26 -4.64
CA PRO A 191 4.98 -11.08 -5.72
C PRO A 191 5.30 -9.60 -5.98
N GLN A 192 4.31 -8.72 -5.95
CA GLN A 192 4.50 -7.29 -6.17
C GLN A 192 5.25 -6.62 -5.02
N ALA A 193 5.02 -7.03 -3.77
CA ALA A 193 5.79 -6.59 -2.63
C ALA A 193 7.26 -7.05 -2.71
N GLU A 194 7.50 -8.25 -3.21
CA GLU A 194 8.85 -8.77 -3.45
C GLU A 194 9.58 -7.96 -4.53
N GLU A 195 8.90 -7.57 -5.63
CA GLU A 195 9.43 -6.68 -6.65
C GLU A 195 9.83 -5.30 -6.09
N LEU A 196 8.97 -4.69 -5.27
CA LEU A 196 9.25 -3.43 -4.57
C LEU A 196 10.47 -3.57 -3.65
N ALA A 197 10.51 -4.65 -2.85
CA ALA A 197 11.60 -4.91 -1.94
C ALA A 197 12.93 -5.15 -2.68
N ALA A 198 12.90 -5.88 -3.78
CA ALA A 198 14.08 -6.13 -4.62
C ALA A 198 14.66 -4.82 -5.18
N ARG A 199 13.82 -3.93 -5.72
CA ARG A 199 14.26 -2.62 -6.22
C ARG A 199 14.87 -1.76 -5.13
N ARG A 200 14.24 -1.70 -3.95
CA ARG A 200 14.80 -0.96 -2.80
C ARG A 200 16.16 -1.48 -2.40
N ARG A 201 16.32 -2.80 -2.29
CA ARG A 201 17.61 -3.43 -1.93
C ARG A 201 18.69 -3.19 -2.98
N ALA A 202 18.32 -3.29 -4.27
CA ALA A 202 19.25 -3.00 -5.37
C ALA A 202 19.76 -1.55 -5.34
N ALA A 203 18.94 -0.61 -4.86
CA ALA A 203 19.33 0.78 -4.65
C ALA A 203 20.04 1.04 -3.29
N GLY A 204 20.35 -0.01 -2.52
CA GLY A 204 20.97 0.12 -1.19
C GLY A 204 20.06 0.74 -0.12
N LEU A 205 18.74 0.76 -0.35
CA LEU A 205 17.78 1.38 0.55
C LEU A 205 17.11 0.34 1.46
N PRO A 206 16.84 0.68 2.74
CA PRO A 206 16.20 -0.23 3.67
C PRO A 206 14.74 -0.48 3.28
N VAL A 207 14.28 -1.73 3.48
CA VAL A 207 12.89 -2.14 3.34
C VAL A 207 12.60 -3.31 4.25
N ARG A 208 11.44 -3.30 4.91
CA ARG A 208 10.92 -4.43 5.68
C ARG A 208 9.77 -5.06 4.89
N LEU A 209 9.91 -6.33 4.54
CA LEU A 209 8.86 -7.13 3.90
C LEU A 209 8.34 -8.14 4.92
N ILE A 210 7.11 -7.97 5.35
CA ILE A 210 6.39 -8.85 6.28
C ILE A 210 5.36 -9.62 5.46
N ARG A 211 5.42 -10.94 5.51
CA ARG A 211 4.60 -11.80 4.64
C ARG A 211 4.14 -13.06 5.34
N ALA A 212 3.01 -13.60 4.89
CA ALA A 212 2.52 -14.92 5.25
C ALA A 212 1.89 -15.57 4.01
N ALA A 213 2.21 -16.84 3.77
CA ALA A 213 1.78 -17.53 2.55
C ALA A 213 0.26 -17.73 2.49
N ASP A 214 -0.37 -17.92 3.64
CA ASP A 214 -1.78 -18.24 3.84
C ASP A 214 -2.68 -17.04 4.20
N ALA A 215 -2.10 -15.83 4.31
CA ALA A 215 -2.87 -14.61 4.52
C ALA A 215 -3.40 -14.04 3.19
N GLY A 216 -4.55 -13.37 3.27
CA GLY A 216 -5.22 -12.78 2.12
C GLY A 216 -4.95 -11.28 1.94
N HIS A 217 -5.92 -10.62 1.30
CA HIS A 217 -5.86 -9.19 0.95
C HIS A 217 -6.05 -8.24 2.13
N ARG A 218 -6.55 -8.73 3.28
CA ARG A 218 -6.99 -7.88 4.39
C ARG A 218 -6.33 -8.21 5.72
N PRO A 219 -4.99 -8.10 5.84
CA PRO A 219 -4.32 -8.22 7.13
C PRO A 219 -4.96 -7.31 8.18
N ARG A 220 -5.15 -7.82 9.40
CA ARG A 220 -5.80 -7.14 10.51
C ARG A 220 -4.81 -6.89 11.63
N PHE A 221 -4.67 -5.63 12.02
CA PHE A 221 -3.79 -5.25 13.11
C PHE A 221 -4.40 -5.59 14.50
N PRO A 222 -3.58 -5.75 15.54
CA PRO A 222 -4.09 -6.01 16.89
C PRO A 222 -5.11 -4.96 17.33
N GLY A 223 -6.29 -5.42 17.73
CA GLY A 223 -7.42 -4.56 18.12
C GLY A 223 -8.40 -4.22 16.99
N GLU A 224 -8.13 -4.64 15.75
CA GLU A 224 -9.13 -4.62 14.68
C GLU A 224 -10.00 -5.88 14.71
N GLY A 225 -11.31 -5.72 14.48
CA GLY A 225 -12.19 -6.86 14.23
C GLY A 225 -11.90 -7.56 12.89
N PRO A 226 -12.49 -8.73 12.62
CA PRO A 226 -12.35 -9.42 11.35
C PRO A 226 -12.84 -8.52 10.20
N ALA A 227 -12.21 -8.68 9.03
CA ALA A 227 -12.65 -7.96 7.84
C ALA A 227 -14.05 -8.42 7.43
N PRO A 228 -15.00 -7.50 7.13
CA PRO A 228 -16.31 -7.91 6.66
C PRO A 228 -16.21 -8.61 5.32
N ALA A 229 -17.03 -9.64 5.10
CA ALA A 229 -17.16 -10.28 3.80
C ALA A 229 -17.65 -9.29 2.74
N SER A 230 -17.31 -9.54 1.48
CA SER A 230 -17.85 -8.78 0.34
C SER A 230 -18.83 -9.63 -0.43
N ALA A 231 -19.92 -8.99 -0.90
CA ALA A 231 -20.84 -9.63 -1.82
C ALA A 231 -20.27 -9.82 -3.24
N HIS A 232 -19.19 -9.10 -3.57
CA HIS A 232 -18.67 -9.04 -4.95
C HIS A 232 -17.28 -9.69 -5.12
N PHE A 233 -16.45 -9.70 -4.05
CA PHE A 233 -15.05 -10.10 -4.17
C PHE A 233 -14.63 -11.09 -3.11
N LEU A 234 -13.81 -12.05 -3.51
CA LEU A 234 -13.03 -12.89 -2.61
C LEU A 234 -11.72 -12.18 -2.26
N TYR A 235 -11.36 -12.21 -0.98
CA TYR A 235 -10.12 -11.58 -0.51
C TYR A 235 -8.98 -12.59 -0.28
N GLY A 236 -9.30 -13.89 -0.35
CA GLY A 236 -8.36 -14.94 0.01
C GLY A 236 -8.03 -14.96 1.51
N GLY A 237 -7.13 -15.84 1.89
CA GLY A 237 -6.71 -16.02 3.26
C GLY A 237 -7.79 -16.56 4.18
N SER A 238 -7.51 -16.47 5.47
CA SER A 238 -8.48 -16.72 6.53
C SER A 238 -8.42 -15.62 7.57
N PRO A 239 -9.48 -15.39 8.38
CA PRO A 239 -9.44 -14.39 9.45
C PRO A 239 -8.28 -14.60 10.43
N ALA A 240 -7.91 -15.86 10.70
CA ALA A 240 -6.79 -16.20 11.59
C ALA A 240 -5.43 -15.85 10.96
N ALA A 241 -5.21 -16.20 9.68
CA ALA A 241 -3.99 -15.89 8.95
C ALA A 241 -3.81 -14.38 8.76
N ASP A 242 -4.89 -13.66 8.41
CA ASP A 242 -4.88 -12.21 8.27
C ASP A 242 -4.56 -11.50 9.60
N ALA A 243 -5.11 -11.98 10.71
CA ALA A 243 -4.81 -11.46 12.04
C ALA A 243 -3.36 -11.78 12.47
N ALA A 244 -2.86 -12.98 12.18
CA ALA A 244 -1.48 -13.37 12.48
C ALA A 244 -0.47 -12.52 11.69
N LEU A 245 -0.72 -12.29 10.38
CA LEU A 245 0.12 -11.40 9.56
C LEU A 245 0.10 -9.97 10.09
N GLY A 246 -1.07 -9.44 10.44
CA GLY A 246 -1.20 -8.11 11.00
C GLY A 246 -0.51 -7.95 12.36
N ALA A 247 -0.63 -8.94 13.24
CA ALA A 247 0.06 -8.96 14.53
C ALA A 247 1.59 -9.00 14.37
N HIS A 248 2.09 -9.78 13.40
CA HIS A 248 3.51 -9.81 13.07
C HIS A 248 3.99 -8.48 12.49
N ALA A 249 3.19 -7.84 11.64
CA ALA A 249 3.55 -6.56 11.01
C ALA A 249 3.53 -5.38 12.01
N TRP A 250 2.69 -5.42 13.03
CA TRP A 250 2.41 -4.29 13.92
C TRP A 250 3.65 -3.67 14.57
N PRO A 251 4.55 -4.41 15.23
CA PRO A 251 5.76 -3.83 15.83
C PRO A 251 6.68 -3.19 14.78
N HIS A 252 6.81 -3.79 13.60
CA HIS A 252 7.64 -3.25 12.52
C HIS A 252 7.08 -1.95 11.96
N LEU A 253 5.76 -1.85 11.87
CA LEU A 253 5.03 -0.65 11.50
C LEU A 253 5.27 0.46 12.53
N LEU A 254 5.07 0.19 13.81
CA LEU A 254 5.29 1.17 14.88
C LEU A 254 6.73 1.70 14.91
N ASP A 255 7.71 0.82 14.71
CA ASP A 255 9.13 1.21 14.66
C ASP A 255 9.41 2.26 13.58
N VAL A 256 8.98 2.00 12.33
CA VAL A 256 9.24 2.96 11.24
C VAL A 256 8.45 4.24 11.39
N LEU A 257 7.25 4.17 11.94
CA LEU A 257 6.41 5.33 12.17
C LEU A 257 6.97 6.24 13.27
N ARG A 258 7.53 5.66 14.31
CA ARG A 258 8.21 6.39 15.40
C ARG A 258 9.60 6.87 15.02
N GLY A 259 10.18 6.36 13.94
CA GLY A 259 11.56 6.64 13.55
C GLY A 259 12.58 5.96 14.47
N THR A 260 12.16 4.97 15.24
CA THR A 260 13.06 4.15 16.02
C THR A 260 13.74 3.15 15.09
N ARG A 261 14.86 3.56 14.47
CA ARG A 261 15.73 2.62 13.74
C ARG A 261 16.18 1.59 14.77
N GLY A 262 15.85 0.31 14.50
CA GLY A 262 16.17 -0.78 15.40
C GLY A 262 17.65 -0.75 15.79
N HIS A 263 17.89 -0.52 17.07
CA HIS A 263 19.21 -0.53 17.72
C HIS A 263 19.70 -2.00 17.90
N ARG A 264 19.51 -2.86 16.88
CA ARG A 264 19.89 -4.28 16.95
C ARG A 264 20.87 -4.75 15.86
N ASP A 265 21.57 -3.84 15.19
CA ASP A 265 22.69 -4.23 14.34
C ASP A 265 23.94 -3.40 14.69
N GLY A 266 24.57 -3.69 15.82
CA GLY A 266 25.75 -2.94 16.25
C GLY A 266 26.50 -3.47 17.45
N LEU A 267 26.45 -4.78 17.71
CA LEU A 267 27.52 -5.43 18.50
C LEU A 267 28.65 -5.85 17.54
N ARG A 268 29.39 -4.87 17.01
CA ARG A 268 30.75 -5.13 16.59
C ARG A 268 31.59 -5.36 17.86
N PRO A 269 32.27 -6.50 18.02
CA PRO A 269 33.17 -6.69 19.14
C PRO A 269 34.27 -5.61 19.08
N ARG A 270 34.42 -4.86 20.15
CA ARG A 270 35.53 -3.90 20.30
C ARG A 270 36.83 -4.67 20.13
N PRO A 271 37.79 -4.18 19.31
CA PRO A 271 39.11 -4.79 19.22
C PRO A 271 39.79 -4.72 20.60
N VAL A 272 40.15 -5.89 21.11
CA VAL A 272 40.93 -6.01 22.36
C VAL A 272 42.29 -5.33 22.12
N ARG A 273 42.55 -4.22 22.79
CA ARG A 273 43.87 -3.60 22.84
C ARG A 273 44.84 -4.61 23.46
N ARG A 274 45.77 -5.13 22.69
CA ARG A 274 46.92 -5.85 23.24
C ARG A 274 47.79 -4.86 24.00
N VAL A 275 47.96 -5.12 25.31
CA VAL A 275 48.97 -4.44 26.14
C VAL A 275 50.33 -5.00 25.76
N PRO A 276 51.35 -4.17 25.48
CA PRO A 276 52.71 -4.66 25.26
C PRO A 276 53.24 -5.19 26.60
N ARG A 277 53.82 -6.38 26.58
CA ARG A 277 54.65 -6.91 27.70
C ARG A 277 55.99 -6.20 27.66
N GLN A 278 56.36 -5.60 28.79
CA GLN A 278 57.72 -5.21 29.08
C GLN A 278 58.53 -6.45 29.49
#